data_1645d3fc2f07dc6e23e17f02470e29ad
#
_entry.id   1645d3fc2f07dc6e23e17f02470e29ad
#
_cell.length_a   1.000
_cell.length_b   1.000
_cell.length_c   1.000
_cell.angle_alpha   90.00
_cell.angle_beta   90.00
_cell.angle_gamma   90.00
#
_symmetry.space_group_name_H-M   'P 1'
#
loop_
_entity.id
_entity.type
_entity.pdbx_description
1 polymer ?
#
loop_
_entity_poly.entity_id
_entity_poly.type
_entity_poly.pdbx_seq_one_letter_code
_entity_poly.pdbx_strand_id
1 'polypeptide(L)'
;MSLNRVGFVPIPRGAAPGFDHADVYRAAGRMYVAHTGADRVDVLDCRARAFLRSLAELPGVAGVLIDEEHDLLCTSDRGVARVSIFRCSDEQLLGQVAVGPHPNGLAYDRQRRRLYAFSLGEPLGENCTTSVVEIEAMAVIAELPLPGRPRWAIYDQERDLVHANIREPPEIVAIDCEELAIERRCAVPAAGPHGLWLARGRLFCAADAGALVVLDRDSGKPVASLSLPGVPDVVMHDPDLARLYVAIGEPGVVCSFDSDRLEPLETVTTEEGAHTLGWDPDGRCLYVFCPASAGALVFEERA
;
A
#
# COMPACT_ATOMS: atom_id res chain seq x y z
N MET A 1 4.75 -15.91 19.90
CA MET A 1 4.41 -15.91 18.45
C MET A 1 5.59 -15.34 17.70
N SER A 2 6.01 -15.97 16.60
CA SER A 2 7.17 -15.55 15.82
C SER A 2 6.94 -15.75 14.33
N LEU A 3 7.58 -14.91 13.51
CA LEU A 3 7.64 -15.06 12.06
C LEU A 3 8.69 -16.10 11.69
N ASN A 4 8.25 -17.22 11.12
CA ASN A 4 9.14 -18.30 10.70
C ASN A 4 9.20 -18.35 9.17
N ARG A 5 10.38 -18.26 8.59
CA ARG A 5 10.55 -18.42 7.15
C ARG A 5 10.17 -19.84 6.75
N VAL A 6 9.16 -19.98 5.88
CA VAL A 6 8.61 -21.26 5.44
C VAL A 6 8.79 -21.53 3.95
N GLY A 7 9.24 -20.53 3.18
CA GLY A 7 9.44 -20.72 1.76
C GLY A 7 9.97 -19.50 1.01
N PHE A 8 10.08 -19.71 -0.30
CA PHE A 8 10.36 -18.66 -1.29
C PHE A 8 9.56 -19.00 -2.55
N VAL A 9 8.83 -18.02 -3.06
CA VAL A 9 8.08 -18.12 -4.32
C VAL A 9 8.86 -17.40 -5.40
N PRO A 10 9.46 -18.13 -6.37
CA PRO A 10 10.14 -17.47 -7.49
C PRO A 10 9.14 -16.81 -8.42
N ILE A 11 9.44 -15.60 -8.86
CA ILE A 11 8.66 -14.80 -9.80
C ILE A 11 9.51 -14.58 -11.05
N PRO A 12 8.96 -14.67 -12.27
CA PRO A 12 9.72 -14.40 -13.49
C PRO A 12 10.33 -12.99 -13.47
N ARG A 13 11.61 -12.87 -13.80
CA ARG A 13 12.31 -11.59 -13.81
C ARG A 13 11.69 -10.61 -14.80
N GLY A 14 11.68 -9.33 -14.45
CA GLY A 14 11.35 -8.24 -15.33
C GLY A 14 12.57 -7.68 -16.05
N ALA A 15 12.37 -6.64 -16.86
CA ALA A 15 13.44 -5.90 -17.51
C ALA A 15 14.32 -5.15 -16.50
N ALA A 16 13.72 -4.72 -15.38
CA ALA A 16 14.39 -4.13 -14.24
C ALA A 16 13.86 -4.76 -12.93
N PRO A 17 14.64 -4.76 -11.85
CA PRO A 17 14.14 -5.14 -10.53
C PRO A 17 13.15 -4.07 -10.01
N GLY A 18 12.20 -4.48 -9.19
CA GLY A 18 11.33 -3.58 -8.45
C GLY A 18 9.90 -4.11 -8.33
N PHE A 19 9.48 -4.26 -7.08
CA PHE A 19 8.10 -4.47 -6.69
C PHE A 19 7.63 -3.22 -5.95
N ASP A 20 6.32 -2.95 -6.00
CA ASP A 20 5.69 -1.86 -5.28
C ASP A 20 4.50 -2.42 -4.48
N HIS A 21 3.31 -1.85 -4.49
CA HIS A 21 2.19 -2.29 -3.66
C HIS A 21 1.76 -3.75 -3.96
N ALA A 22 1.30 -4.44 -2.92
CA ALA A 22 0.66 -5.74 -3.03
C ALA A 22 -0.62 -5.79 -2.20
N ASP A 23 -1.59 -6.59 -2.66
CA ASP A 23 -2.84 -6.83 -1.95
C ASP A 23 -3.35 -8.25 -2.21
N VAL A 24 -4.28 -8.74 -1.37
CA VAL A 24 -4.75 -10.12 -1.39
C VAL A 24 -6.24 -10.22 -1.69
N TYR A 25 -6.59 -11.03 -2.67
CA TYR A 25 -7.96 -11.49 -2.94
C TYR A 25 -8.21 -12.79 -2.17
N ARG A 26 -8.76 -12.66 -0.97
CA ARG A 26 -8.93 -13.75 -0.01
C ARG A 26 -9.85 -14.84 -0.52
N ALA A 27 -10.97 -14.46 -1.16
CA ALA A 27 -11.95 -15.41 -1.68
C ALA A 27 -11.32 -16.49 -2.58
N ALA A 28 -10.30 -16.12 -3.37
CA ALA A 28 -9.56 -17.04 -4.22
C ALA A 28 -8.19 -17.48 -3.66
N GLY A 29 -7.72 -16.89 -2.55
CA GLY A 29 -6.38 -17.12 -2.01
C GLY A 29 -5.29 -16.66 -2.98
N ARG A 30 -5.48 -15.51 -3.61
CA ARG A 30 -4.54 -14.94 -4.59
C ARG A 30 -3.94 -13.64 -4.07
N MET A 31 -2.65 -13.49 -4.20
CA MET A 31 -1.94 -12.24 -3.94
C MET A 31 -1.55 -11.61 -5.26
N TYR A 32 -1.77 -10.32 -5.37
CA TYR A 32 -1.43 -9.49 -6.51
C TYR A 32 -0.35 -8.51 -6.09
N VAL A 33 0.72 -8.41 -6.87
CA VAL A 33 1.82 -7.48 -6.59
C VAL A 33 2.19 -6.69 -7.82
N ALA A 34 2.32 -5.39 -7.70
CA ALA A 34 2.88 -4.54 -8.74
C ALA A 34 4.36 -4.90 -8.96
N HIS A 35 4.70 -5.42 -10.14
CA HIS A 35 6.07 -5.62 -10.59
C HIS A 35 6.45 -4.47 -11.51
N THR A 36 6.74 -3.33 -10.89
CA THR A 36 6.98 -2.05 -11.58
C THR A 36 8.07 -2.16 -12.63
N GLY A 37 9.15 -2.89 -12.31
CA GLY A 37 10.25 -3.13 -13.25
C GLY A 37 9.93 -4.06 -14.43
N ALA A 38 8.70 -4.59 -14.48
CA ALA A 38 8.24 -5.51 -15.52
C ALA A 38 6.93 -5.06 -16.19
N ASP A 39 6.41 -3.88 -15.86
CA ASP A 39 5.17 -3.31 -16.41
C ASP A 39 3.96 -4.26 -16.31
N ARG A 40 3.85 -4.96 -15.17
CA ARG A 40 2.82 -5.96 -14.96
C ARG A 40 2.47 -6.13 -13.49
N VAL A 41 1.32 -6.73 -13.20
CA VAL A 41 0.97 -7.27 -11.89
C VAL A 41 1.21 -8.77 -11.90
N ASP A 42 2.01 -9.28 -10.98
CA ASP A 42 2.22 -10.71 -10.80
C ASP A 42 1.20 -11.28 -9.81
N VAL A 43 0.69 -12.47 -10.11
CA VAL A 43 -0.36 -13.16 -9.34
C VAL A 43 0.24 -14.44 -8.74
N LEU A 44 0.11 -14.58 -7.42
CA LEU A 44 0.56 -15.77 -6.69
C LEU A 44 -0.63 -16.49 -6.06
N ASP A 45 -0.53 -17.80 -6.00
CA ASP A 45 -1.41 -18.66 -5.18
C ASP A 45 -0.85 -18.70 -3.75
N CYS A 46 -1.59 -18.15 -2.79
CA CYS A 46 -1.19 -18.12 -1.39
C CYS A 46 -1.19 -19.52 -0.76
N ARG A 47 -2.12 -20.40 -1.17
CA ARG A 47 -2.24 -21.76 -0.62
C ARG A 47 -1.15 -22.69 -1.14
N ALA A 48 -0.90 -22.63 -2.46
CA ALA A 48 0.17 -23.41 -3.09
C ALA A 48 1.55 -22.78 -2.90
N ARG A 49 1.61 -21.50 -2.50
CA ARG A 49 2.85 -20.68 -2.42
C ARG A 49 3.59 -20.72 -3.75
N ALA A 50 2.90 -20.40 -4.82
CA ALA A 50 3.40 -20.52 -6.18
C ALA A 50 3.01 -19.30 -7.04
N PHE A 51 3.89 -18.95 -7.98
CA PHE A 51 3.55 -18.02 -9.04
C PHE A 51 2.52 -18.64 -9.99
N LEU A 52 1.47 -17.91 -10.34
CA LEU A 52 0.43 -18.36 -11.26
C LEU A 52 0.61 -17.77 -12.66
N ARG A 53 0.60 -16.45 -12.76
CA ARG A 53 0.59 -15.69 -14.01
C ARG A 53 0.85 -14.21 -13.76
N SER A 54 0.84 -13.44 -14.85
CA SER A 54 0.92 -11.98 -14.78
C SER A 54 -0.20 -11.32 -15.58
N LEU A 55 -0.66 -10.15 -15.12
CA LEU A 55 -1.48 -9.21 -15.86
C LEU A 55 -0.53 -8.20 -16.51
N ALA A 56 -0.41 -8.26 -17.82
CA ALA A 56 0.54 -7.46 -18.60
C ALA A 56 -0.05 -6.10 -19.04
N GLU A 57 0.77 -5.30 -19.73
CA GLU A 57 0.38 -4.02 -20.33
C GLU A 57 -0.03 -2.94 -19.30
N LEU A 58 0.66 -2.92 -18.16
CA LEU A 58 0.49 -1.98 -17.06
C LEU A 58 1.77 -1.14 -16.86
N PRO A 59 2.08 -0.20 -17.78
CA PRO A 59 3.37 0.50 -17.80
C PRO A 59 3.65 1.24 -16.49
N GLY A 60 4.76 0.90 -15.83
CA GLY A 60 5.18 1.50 -14.58
C GLY A 60 4.21 1.28 -13.42
N VAL A 61 3.44 0.18 -13.43
CA VAL A 61 2.46 -0.11 -12.38
C VAL A 61 3.08 0.00 -10.99
N ALA A 62 2.36 0.69 -10.08
CA ALA A 62 2.82 0.93 -8.72
C ALA A 62 1.78 0.52 -7.68
N GLY A 63 0.61 1.14 -7.68
CA GLY A 63 -0.49 0.78 -6.80
C GLY A 63 -1.19 -0.50 -7.22
N VAL A 64 -1.51 -1.33 -6.24
CA VAL A 64 -2.43 -2.47 -6.35
C VAL A 64 -3.37 -2.37 -5.16
N LEU A 65 -4.67 -2.42 -5.42
CA LEU A 65 -5.71 -2.37 -4.40
C LEU A 65 -6.83 -3.34 -4.77
N ILE A 66 -7.27 -4.14 -3.80
CA ILE A 66 -8.38 -5.07 -3.95
C ILE A 66 -9.55 -4.64 -3.07
N ASP A 67 -10.73 -4.61 -3.64
CA ASP A 67 -11.98 -4.53 -2.91
C ASP A 67 -12.83 -5.77 -3.21
N GLU A 68 -12.90 -6.67 -2.23
CA GLU A 68 -13.62 -7.95 -2.37
C GLU A 68 -15.12 -7.77 -2.43
N GLU A 69 -15.66 -6.74 -1.76
CA GLU A 69 -17.10 -6.49 -1.70
C GLU A 69 -17.68 -6.18 -3.10
N HIS A 70 -16.93 -5.44 -3.90
CA HIS A 70 -17.34 -5.05 -5.26
C HIS A 70 -16.60 -5.84 -6.35
N ASP A 71 -15.82 -6.86 -5.97
CA ASP A 71 -15.03 -7.71 -6.88
C ASP A 71 -14.08 -6.91 -7.77
N LEU A 72 -13.34 -5.95 -7.18
CA LEU A 72 -12.47 -5.03 -7.89
C LEU A 72 -10.99 -5.27 -7.58
N LEU A 73 -10.18 -5.23 -8.64
CA LEU A 73 -8.73 -5.05 -8.59
C LEU A 73 -8.41 -3.76 -9.34
N CYS A 74 -7.83 -2.80 -8.64
CA CYS A 74 -7.44 -1.52 -9.20
C CYS A 74 -5.91 -1.39 -9.21
N THR A 75 -5.36 -0.84 -10.31
CA THR A 75 -3.94 -0.55 -10.43
C THR A 75 -3.71 0.93 -10.77
N SER A 76 -2.56 1.47 -10.34
CA SER A 76 -2.07 2.76 -10.82
C SER A 76 -0.93 2.54 -11.81
N ASP A 77 -1.14 2.88 -13.07
CA ASP A 77 -0.18 2.69 -14.16
C ASP A 77 0.61 3.99 -14.36
N ARG A 78 1.65 4.15 -13.55
CA ARG A 78 2.47 5.38 -13.40
C ARG A 78 3.05 5.86 -14.73
N GLY A 79 3.47 4.94 -15.58
CA GLY A 79 4.12 5.24 -16.85
C GLY A 79 3.22 5.88 -17.91
N VAL A 80 1.89 5.82 -17.75
CA VAL A 80 0.90 6.33 -18.72
C VAL A 80 -0.22 7.15 -18.08
N ALA A 81 -0.04 7.59 -16.82
CA ALA A 81 -0.97 8.47 -16.10
C ALA A 81 -2.43 7.96 -16.13
N ARG A 82 -2.64 6.69 -15.73
CA ARG A 82 -3.97 6.09 -15.69
C ARG A 82 -4.14 5.15 -14.51
N VAL A 83 -5.37 4.81 -14.21
CA VAL A 83 -5.75 3.64 -13.41
C VAL A 83 -6.38 2.60 -14.31
N SER A 84 -6.08 1.31 -14.05
CA SER A 84 -6.76 0.19 -14.70
C SER A 84 -7.62 -0.53 -13.66
N ILE A 85 -8.84 -0.89 -14.05
CA ILE A 85 -9.83 -1.47 -13.17
C ILE A 85 -10.22 -2.83 -13.76
N PHE A 86 -10.04 -3.88 -12.97
CA PHE A 86 -10.33 -5.25 -13.34
C PHE A 86 -11.40 -5.82 -12.42
N ARG A 87 -12.14 -6.82 -12.91
CA ARG A 87 -12.91 -7.72 -12.07
C ARG A 87 -11.94 -8.71 -11.43
N CYS A 88 -11.92 -8.80 -10.10
CA CYS A 88 -10.93 -9.59 -9.40
C CYS A 88 -11.12 -11.09 -9.58
N SER A 89 -12.37 -11.57 -9.66
CA SER A 89 -12.71 -12.99 -9.75
C SER A 89 -12.21 -13.68 -11.03
N ASP A 90 -12.25 -12.99 -12.17
CA ASP A 90 -11.84 -13.51 -13.49
C ASP A 90 -10.73 -12.69 -14.16
N GLU A 91 -10.27 -11.61 -13.51
CA GLU A 91 -9.21 -10.70 -13.98
C GLU A 91 -9.56 -10.00 -15.32
N GLN A 92 -10.84 -9.92 -15.65
CA GLN A 92 -11.29 -9.19 -16.82
C GLN A 92 -11.08 -7.68 -16.63
N LEU A 93 -10.40 -7.04 -17.58
CA LEU A 93 -10.30 -5.58 -17.62
C LEU A 93 -11.69 -4.97 -17.85
N LEU A 94 -12.17 -4.18 -16.91
CA LEU A 94 -13.45 -3.48 -16.96
C LEU A 94 -13.32 -2.11 -17.62
N GLY A 95 -12.21 -1.42 -17.36
CA GLY A 95 -11.94 -0.12 -17.94
C GLY A 95 -10.61 0.47 -17.51
N GLN A 96 -10.27 1.58 -18.15
CA GLN A 96 -9.07 2.36 -17.88
C GLN A 96 -9.45 3.83 -17.85
N VAL A 97 -8.98 4.57 -16.85
CA VAL A 97 -9.31 5.99 -16.67
C VAL A 97 -8.03 6.78 -16.58
N ALA A 98 -7.91 7.83 -17.40
CA ALA A 98 -6.80 8.79 -17.29
C ALA A 98 -6.93 9.59 -16.00
N VAL A 99 -5.80 9.76 -15.28
CA VAL A 99 -5.71 10.48 -14.00
C VAL A 99 -4.53 11.45 -14.03
N GLY A 100 -4.25 12.12 -12.92
CA GLY A 100 -3.06 12.96 -12.80
C GLY A 100 -1.74 12.23 -13.07
N PRO A 101 -0.65 12.95 -13.37
CA PRO A 101 0.62 12.38 -13.79
C PRO A 101 1.29 11.57 -12.65
N HIS A 102 1.91 10.45 -13.03
CA HIS A 102 2.61 9.53 -12.13
C HIS A 102 1.74 9.04 -10.95
N PRO A 103 0.55 8.42 -11.18
CA PRO A 103 -0.28 7.88 -10.11
C PRO A 103 0.48 6.79 -9.34
N ASN A 104 0.29 6.76 -8.01
CA ASN A 104 1.00 5.87 -7.09
C ASN A 104 0.05 5.19 -6.12
N GLY A 105 -0.12 5.76 -4.92
CA GLY A 105 -1.03 5.22 -3.90
C GLY A 105 -2.49 5.26 -4.35
N LEU A 106 -3.25 4.27 -3.91
CA LEU A 106 -4.67 4.15 -4.15
C LEU A 106 -5.43 4.02 -2.83
N ALA A 107 -6.64 4.58 -2.77
CA ALA A 107 -7.60 4.32 -1.72
C ALA A 107 -8.99 4.19 -2.31
N TYR A 108 -9.87 3.40 -1.68
CA TYR A 108 -11.19 3.13 -2.24
C TYR A 108 -12.29 3.39 -1.22
N ASP A 109 -13.15 4.38 -1.51
CA ASP A 109 -14.40 4.63 -0.81
C ASP A 109 -15.44 3.60 -1.28
N ARG A 110 -15.68 2.60 -0.42
CA ARG A 110 -16.62 1.50 -0.70
C ARG A 110 -18.06 1.97 -0.71
N GLN A 111 -18.41 3.00 0.06
CA GLN A 111 -19.79 3.48 0.19
C GLN A 111 -20.28 4.14 -1.10
N ARG A 112 -19.39 4.93 -1.75
CA ARG A 112 -19.72 5.66 -2.99
C ARG A 112 -19.12 5.02 -4.23
N ARG A 113 -18.35 3.93 -4.08
CA ARG A 113 -17.63 3.25 -5.17
C ARG A 113 -16.70 4.19 -5.93
N ARG A 114 -15.90 4.96 -5.16
CA ARG A 114 -14.95 5.94 -5.70
C ARG A 114 -13.51 5.53 -5.41
N LEU A 115 -12.69 5.50 -6.46
CA LEU A 115 -11.26 5.25 -6.35
C LEU A 115 -10.52 6.60 -6.30
N TYR A 116 -9.70 6.78 -5.28
CA TYR A 116 -8.78 7.91 -5.13
C TYR A 116 -7.41 7.48 -5.65
N ALA A 117 -6.93 8.12 -6.72
CA ALA A 117 -5.62 7.87 -7.30
C ALA A 117 -4.70 9.05 -7.00
N PHE A 118 -3.68 8.81 -6.18
CA PHE A 118 -2.74 9.82 -5.72
C PHE A 118 -1.58 9.97 -6.69
N SER A 119 -1.46 11.13 -7.33
CA SER A 119 -0.49 11.44 -8.37
C SER A 119 0.69 12.23 -7.82
N LEU A 120 1.90 11.79 -8.18
CA LEU A 120 3.15 12.38 -7.71
C LEU A 120 3.48 13.73 -8.39
N GLY A 121 2.66 14.12 -9.36
CA GLY A 121 2.78 15.39 -10.09
C GLY A 121 3.87 15.42 -11.16
N GLU A 122 3.93 16.50 -11.89
CA GLU A 122 4.94 16.77 -12.90
C GLU A 122 5.32 18.28 -12.90
N PRO A 123 6.63 18.62 -12.70
CA PRO A 123 7.74 17.74 -12.30
C PRO A 123 7.45 16.94 -11.04
N LEU A 124 8.14 15.82 -10.87
CA LEU A 124 7.89 14.90 -9.76
C LEU A 124 7.99 15.61 -8.40
N GLY A 125 6.90 15.57 -7.63
CA GLY A 125 6.75 16.27 -6.35
C GLY A 125 6.13 17.66 -6.46
N GLU A 126 5.86 18.15 -7.67
CA GLU A 126 5.16 19.42 -7.93
C GLU A 126 3.79 19.16 -8.55
N ASN A 127 2.84 20.06 -8.34
CA ASN A 127 1.47 19.92 -8.87
C ASN A 127 0.83 18.56 -8.56
N CYS A 128 1.09 18.07 -7.35
CA CYS A 128 0.53 16.80 -6.90
C CYS A 128 -0.98 16.92 -6.70
N THR A 129 -1.69 15.87 -7.13
CA THR A 129 -3.16 15.82 -7.03
C THR A 129 -3.64 14.45 -6.57
N THR A 130 -4.89 14.34 -6.17
CA THR A 130 -5.62 13.07 -6.18
C THR A 130 -6.81 13.19 -7.12
N SER A 131 -6.90 12.26 -8.08
CA SER A 131 -8.05 12.13 -8.97
C SER A 131 -9.06 11.19 -8.32
N VAL A 132 -10.31 11.63 -8.21
CA VAL A 132 -11.43 10.82 -7.70
C VAL A 132 -12.16 10.23 -8.89
N VAL A 133 -12.08 8.91 -9.04
CA VAL A 133 -12.67 8.16 -10.14
C VAL A 133 -13.95 7.48 -9.66
N GLU A 134 -15.08 7.79 -10.28
CA GLU A 134 -16.31 7.04 -10.07
C GLU A 134 -16.26 5.75 -10.90
N ILE A 135 -16.31 4.61 -10.22
CA ILE A 135 -16.10 3.30 -10.85
C ILE A 135 -17.21 2.98 -11.86
N GLU A 136 -18.46 3.28 -11.55
CA GLU A 136 -19.59 2.98 -12.45
C GLU A 136 -19.55 3.79 -13.74
N ALA A 137 -19.16 5.06 -13.64
CA ALA A 137 -19.05 5.95 -14.79
C ALA A 137 -17.72 5.79 -15.55
N MET A 138 -16.73 5.09 -14.97
CA MET A 138 -15.34 5.03 -15.50
C MET A 138 -14.80 6.43 -15.83
N ALA A 139 -14.98 7.38 -14.93
CA ALA A 139 -14.65 8.79 -15.16
C ALA A 139 -14.11 9.46 -13.90
N VAL A 140 -13.21 10.43 -14.09
CA VAL A 140 -12.78 11.35 -13.02
C VAL A 140 -13.92 12.32 -12.75
N ILE A 141 -14.38 12.38 -11.49
CA ILE A 141 -15.44 13.30 -11.05
C ILE A 141 -14.89 14.52 -10.30
N ALA A 142 -13.67 14.40 -9.77
CA ALA A 142 -12.97 15.50 -9.11
C ALA A 142 -11.45 15.30 -9.18
N GLU A 143 -10.73 16.42 -9.15
CA GLU A 143 -9.29 16.46 -9.00
C GLU A 143 -8.93 17.44 -7.89
N LEU A 144 -8.31 16.95 -6.83
CA LEU A 144 -8.02 17.71 -5.61
C LEU A 144 -6.52 18.00 -5.55
N PRO A 145 -6.10 19.27 -5.44
CA PRO A 145 -4.70 19.60 -5.24
C PRO A 145 -4.21 19.15 -3.88
N LEU A 146 -3.00 18.61 -3.85
CA LEU A 146 -2.34 18.15 -2.63
C LEU A 146 -1.24 19.13 -2.22
N PRO A 147 -0.95 19.26 -0.91
CA PRO A 147 0.07 20.19 -0.41
C PRO A 147 1.50 19.78 -0.74
N GLY A 148 1.70 18.57 -1.28
CA GLY A 148 3.00 18.04 -1.66
C GLY A 148 2.93 16.59 -2.12
N ARG A 149 4.08 15.92 -2.21
CA ARG A 149 4.21 14.59 -2.76
C ARG A 149 3.50 13.52 -1.93
N PRO A 150 2.42 12.90 -2.44
CA PRO A 150 1.71 11.84 -1.74
C PRO A 150 2.51 10.52 -1.73
N ARG A 151 2.19 9.67 -0.78
CA ARG A 151 2.68 8.30 -0.65
C ARG A 151 1.51 7.33 -0.47
N TRP A 152 1.47 6.60 0.62
CA TRP A 152 0.37 5.69 0.95
C TRP A 152 -0.90 6.43 1.33
N ALA A 153 -2.03 5.83 0.96
CA ALA A 153 -3.35 6.31 1.33
C ALA A 153 -4.23 5.16 1.80
N ILE A 154 -5.20 5.46 2.66
CA ILE A 154 -6.14 4.48 3.21
C ILE A 154 -7.51 5.12 3.45
N TYR A 155 -8.58 4.37 3.16
CA TYR A 155 -9.95 4.80 3.45
C TYR A 155 -10.35 4.43 4.88
N ASP A 156 -10.83 5.39 5.63
CA ASP A 156 -11.43 5.25 6.95
C ASP A 156 -12.96 5.21 6.81
N GLN A 157 -13.51 4.01 6.76
CA GLN A 157 -14.95 3.80 6.60
C GLN A 157 -15.76 4.32 7.81
N GLU A 158 -15.18 4.36 9.02
CA GLU A 158 -15.88 4.82 10.23
C GLU A 158 -16.04 6.35 10.27
N ARG A 159 -15.11 7.07 9.64
CA ARG A 159 -15.10 8.53 9.62
C ARG A 159 -15.43 9.10 8.25
N ASP A 160 -15.57 8.23 7.25
CA ASP A 160 -15.82 8.60 5.86
C ASP A 160 -14.73 9.55 5.30
N LEU A 161 -13.47 9.23 5.62
CA LEU A 161 -12.30 10.00 5.23
C LEU A 161 -11.30 9.14 4.45
N VAL A 162 -10.59 9.74 3.51
CA VAL A 162 -9.36 9.17 2.96
C VAL A 162 -8.17 9.86 3.60
N HIS A 163 -7.33 9.09 4.30
CA HIS A 163 -6.06 9.57 4.85
C HIS A 163 -4.94 9.31 3.84
N ALA A 164 -4.06 10.29 3.62
CA ALA A 164 -2.90 10.12 2.77
C ALA A 164 -1.65 10.76 3.37
N ASN A 165 -0.55 10.02 3.36
CA ASN A 165 0.75 10.54 3.71
C ASN A 165 1.25 11.52 2.64
N ILE A 166 1.71 12.69 3.10
CA ILE A 166 2.44 13.66 2.29
C ILE A 166 3.89 13.67 2.78
N ARG A 167 4.81 13.42 1.85
CA ARG A 167 6.23 13.30 2.18
C ARG A 167 6.83 14.61 2.64
N GLU A 168 6.46 15.71 1.96
CA GLU A 168 6.92 17.05 2.23
C GLU A 168 5.85 18.09 1.79
N PRO A 169 5.35 18.93 2.74
CA PRO A 169 5.68 18.92 4.17
C PRO A 169 5.26 17.61 4.86
N PRO A 170 5.96 17.18 5.95
CA PRO A 170 5.66 15.91 6.59
C PRO A 170 4.33 15.98 7.34
N GLU A 171 3.29 15.42 6.73
CA GLU A 171 1.93 15.44 7.29
C GLU A 171 1.08 14.30 6.73
N ILE A 172 -0.07 14.07 7.37
CA ILE A 172 -1.16 13.26 6.84
C ILE A 172 -2.30 14.21 6.53
N VAL A 173 -2.81 14.18 5.28
CA VAL A 173 -4.06 14.85 4.91
C VAL A 173 -5.22 13.89 5.14
N ALA A 174 -6.36 14.42 5.63
CA ALA A 174 -7.64 13.73 5.67
C ALA A 174 -8.57 14.42 4.66
N ILE A 175 -9.08 13.65 3.70
CA ILE A 175 -9.97 14.12 2.64
C ILE A 175 -11.38 13.62 2.98
N ASP A 176 -12.33 14.55 3.07
CA ASP A 176 -13.74 14.24 3.21
C ASP A 176 -14.28 13.63 1.91
N CYS A 177 -14.91 12.45 2.01
CA CYS A 177 -15.37 11.70 0.84
C CYS A 177 -16.70 12.23 0.27
N GLU A 178 -17.48 12.97 1.04
CA GLU A 178 -18.71 13.62 0.57
C GLU A 178 -18.42 14.96 -0.10
N GLU A 179 -17.68 15.83 0.61
CA GLU A 179 -17.35 17.17 0.16
C GLU A 179 -16.23 17.21 -0.89
N LEU A 180 -15.47 16.11 -1.03
CA LEU A 180 -14.29 16.01 -1.91
C LEU A 180 -13.30 17.15 -1.66
N ALA A 181 -12.94 17.35 -0.40
CA ALA A 181 -12.05 18.41 0.04
C ALA A 181 -11.13 17.94 1.18
N ILE A 182 -9.97 18.57 1.31
CA ILE A 182 -9.10 18.31 2.48
C ILE A 182 -9.78 18.93 3.71
N GLU A 183 -10.28 18.10 4.60
CA GLU A 183 -10.87 18.50 5.87
C GLU A 183 -9.80 18.89 6.88
N ARG A 184 -8.70 18.12 6.95
CA ARG A 184 -7.68 18.28 7.99
C ARG A 184 -6.28 17.94 7.49
N ARG A 185 -5.29 18.61 8.08
CA ARG A 185 -3.86 18.33 7.90
C ARG A 185 -3.23 18.06 9.26
N CYS A 186 -2.63 16.88 9.42
CA CYS A 186 -2.05 16.42 10.67
C CYS A 186 -0.53 16.36 10.52
N ALA A 187 0.20 17.23 11.22
CA ALA A 187 1.66 17.24 11.18
C ALA A 187 2.25 15.92 11.72
N VAL A 188 3.18 15.34 10.99
CA VAL A 188 3.97 14.17 11.41
C VAL A 188 5.32 14.65 11.92
N PRO A 189 5.70 14.38 13.19
CA PRO A 189 6.95 14.86 13.78
C PRO A 189 8.18 14.03 13.33
N ALA A 190 8.18 13.56 12.08
CA ALA A 190 9.29 12.85 11.45
C ALA A 190 9.26 13.14 9.94
N ALA A 191 10.44 13.33 9.34
CA ALA A 191 10.54 13.64 7.92
C ALA A 191 10.21 12.42 7.05
N GLY A 192 9.54 12.69 5.93
CA GLY A 192 9.25 11.71 4.90
C GLY A 192 8.19 10.67 5.26
N PRO A 193 6.96 11.05 5.66
CA PRO A 193 5.84 10.10 5.74
C PRO A 193 5.75 9.23 4.49
N HIS A 194 5.70 7.90 4.66
CA HIS A 194 5.75 6.93 3.57
C HIS A 194 4.62 5.91 3.69
N GLY A 195 4.83 4.79 4.40
CA GLY A 195 3.81 3.79 4.65
C GLY A 195 2.74 4.30 5.62
N LEU A 196 1.49 3.88 5.42
CA LEU A 196 0.37 4.29 6.25
C LEU A 196 -0.56 3.10 6.50
N TRP A 197 -0.97 2.91 7.75
CA TRP A 197 -2.03 1.97 8.11
C TRP A 197 -2.95 2.56 9.16
N LEU A 198 -4.23 2.18 9.08
CA LEU A 198 -5.25 2.56 10.04
C LEU A 198 -5.70 1.32 10.83
N ALA A 199 -5.51 1.33 12.12
CA ALA A 199 -5.99 0.28 13.02
C ALA A 199 -6.24 0.83 14.42
N ARG A 200 -7.24 0.27 15.11
CA ARG A 200 -7.51 0.59 16.53
C ARG A 200 -7.69 2.10 16.82
N GLY A 201 -8.27 2.85 15.88
CA GLY A 201 -8.43 4.31 16.00
C GLY A 201 -7.11 5.09 15.95
N ARG A 202 -6.06 4.51 15.36
CA ARG A 202 -4.73 5.10 15.23
C ARG A 202 -4.26 5.03 13.78
N LEU A 203 -3.52 6.06 13.35
CA LEU A 203 -2.80 6.09 12.10
C LEU A 203 -1.32 5.75 12.38
N PHE A 204 -0.85 4.68 11.77
CA PHE A 204 0.54 4.22 11.85
C PHE A 204 1.27 4.70 10.60
N CYS A 205 2.11 5.70 10.77
CA CYS A 205 2.87 6.35 9.72
C CYS A 205 4.34 5.96 9.81
N ALA A 206 4.81 5.15 8.86
CA ALA A 206 6.23 4.87 8.73
C ALA A 206 6.90 6.02 7.97
N ALA A 207 7.92 6.64 8.55
CA ALA A 207 8.59 7.82 8.02
C ALA A 207 10.05 7.53 7.63
N ASP A 208 10.50 8.09 6.50
CA ASP A 208 11.86 7.91 5.94
C ASP A 208 12.98 8.26 6.95
N ALA A 209 12.67 9.09 7.94
CA ALA A 209 13.57 9.42 9.04
C ALA A 209 13.86 8.25 10.00
N GLY A 210 13.39 7.02 9.70
CA GLY A 210 13.61 5.84 10.54
C GLY A 210 12.68 5.80 11.76
N ALA A 211 11.43 6.20 11.60
CA ALA A 211 10.45 6.24 12.66
C ALA A 211 9.09 5.67 12.24
N LEU A 212 8.45 4.90 13.11
CA LEU A 212 7.03 4.59 13.03
C LEU A 212 6.30 5.55 13.98
N VAL A 213 5.71 6.59 13.42
CA VAL A 213 4.93 7.59 14.16
C VAL A 213 3.49 7.11 14.25
N VAL A 214 2.94 7.15 15.46
CA VAL A 214 1.54 6.78 15.72
C VAL A 214 0.76 8.04 16.05
N LEU A 215 -0.29 8.31 15.30
CA LEU A 215 -1.20 9.42 15.56
C LEU A 215 -2.57 8.89 15.99
N ASP A 216 -3.20 9.61 16.89
CA ASP A 216 -4.62 9.41 17.18
C ASP A 216 -5.42 9.84 15.95
N ARG A 217 -6.28 8.97 15.43
CA ARG A 217 -7.05 9.20 14.20
C ARG A 217 -7.96 10.42 14.28
N ASP A 218 -8.62 10.58 15.42
CA ASP A 218 -9.68 11.60 15.57
C ASP A 218 -9.09 13.00 15.79
N SER A 219 -8.05 13.12 16.60
CA SER A 219 -7.39 14.40 16.87
C SER A 219 -6.25 14.74 15.91
N GLY A 220 -5.70 13.76 15.20
CA GLY A 220 -4.50 13.90 14.37
C GLY A 220 -3.22 14.18 15.17
N LYS A 221 -3.24 14.02 16.50
CA LYS A 221 -2.08 14.29 17.36
C LYS A 221 -1.18 13.06 17.48
N PRO A 222 0.14 13.23 17.45
CA PRO A 222 1.07 12.15 17.75
C PRO A 222 0.88 11.62 19.16
N VAL A 223 0.81 10.28 19.31
CA VAL A 223 0.68 9.59 20.59
C VAL A 223 1.92 8.74 20.92
N ALA A 224 2.68 8.33 19.90
CA ALA A 224 3.93 7.59 20.06
C ALA A 224 4.84 7.75 18.84
N SER A 225 6.12 7.43 19.04
CA SER A 225 7.11 7.28 17.98
C SER A 225 8.05 6.15 18.33
N LEU A 226 8.16 5.15 17.44
CA LEU A 226 9.00 3.97 17.62
C LEU A 226 10.16 4.03 16.61
N SER A 227 11.37 3.67 17.04
CA SER A 227 12.53 3.68 16.14
C SER A 227 12.50 2.52 15.18
N LEU A 228 12.88 2.77 13.93
CA LEU A 228 13.09 1.80 12.87
C LEU A 228 14.59 1.77 12.49
N PRO A 229 15.14 0.62 12.07
CA PRO A 229 16.57 0.48 11.80
C PRO A 229 17.03 1.07 10.47
N GLY A 230 16.11 1.63 9.67
CA GLY A 230 16.39 2.20 8.36
C GLY A 230 15.19 2.88 7.74
N VAL A 231 15.22 3.09 6.42
CA VAL A 231 14.15 3.75 5.66
C VAL A 231 12.99 2.76 5.45
N PRO A 232 11.81 2.98 6.05
CA PRO A 232 10.66 2.12 5.89
C PRO A 232 9.90 2.44 4.61
N ASP A 233 9.06 1.47 4.17
CA ASP A 233 8.10 1.70 3.11
C ASP A 233 6.71 1.17 3.54
N VAL A 234 6.42 -0.10 3.32
CA VAL A 234 5.10 -0.68 3.53
C VAL A 234 4.85 -0.97 5.01
N VAL A 235 3.64 -0.63 5.47
CA VAL A 235 3.08 -1.04 6.77
C VAL A 235 1.89 -1.95 6.50
N MET A 236 1.85 -3.13 7.15
CA MET A 236 0.73 -4.07 7.13
C MET A 236 0.29 -4.39 8.56
N HIS A 237 -0.97 -4.78 8.73
CA HIS A 237 -1.52 -5.09 10.05
C HIS A 237 -2.30 -6.41 10.02
N ASP A 238 -2.03 -7.25 11.00
CA ASP A 238 -2.86 -8.39 11.35
C ASP A 238 -3.79 -8.00 12.51
N PRO A 239 -5.09 -7.85 12.26
CA PRO A 239 -6.04 -7.45 13.28
C PRO A 239 -6.30 -8.53 14.35
N ASP A 240 -6.13 -9.82 14.00
CA ASP A 240 -6.39 -10.94 14.89
C ASP A 240 -5.31 -11.06 15.98
N LEU A 241 -4.07 -10.70 15.62
CA LEU A 241 -2.94 -10.71 16.54
C LEU A 241 -2.56 -9.32 17.08
N ALA A 242 -3.27 -8.26 16.65
CA ALA A 242 -2.89 -6.88 16.93
C ALA A 242 -1.42 -6.60 16.55
N ARG A 243 -0.99 -7.04 15.37
CA ARG A 243 0.41 -7.02 14.95
C ARG A 243 0.62 -6.17 13.70
N LEU A 244 1.61 -5.30 13.77
CA LEU A 244 2.07 -4.51 12.64
C LEU A 244 3.36 -5.11 12.08
N TYR A 245 3.51 -5.06 10.76
CA TYR A 245 4.73 -5.38 10.03
C TYR A 245 5.17 -4.16 9.25
N VAL A 246 6.43 -3.80 9.37
CA VAL A 246 7.03 -2.67 8.66
C VAL A 246 8.21 -3.17 7.85
N ALA A 247 8.15 -3.00 6.53
CA ALA A 247 9.26 -3.32 5.64
C ALA A 247 10.33 -2.23 5.67
N ILE A 248 11.57 -2.63 5.80
CA ILE A 248 12.75 -1.77 5.77
C ILE A 248 13.67 -2.27 4.66
N GLY A 249 13.68 -1.58 3.53
CA GLY A 249 14.46 -2.02 2.36
C GLY A 249 15.96 -2.03 2.60
N GLU A 250 16.48 -1.11 3.41
CA GLU A 250 17.87 -1.07 3.84
C GLU A 250 17.91 -0.96 5.38
N PRO A 251 18.42 -1.98 6.08
CA PRO A 251 19.33 -3.06 5.67
C PRO A 251 18.67 -4.38 5.19
N GLY A 252 17.40 -4.40 4.79
CA GLY A 252 16.69 -5.62 4.37
C GLY A 252 16.14 -6.41 5.55
N VAL A 253 15.16 -5.82 6.25
CA VAL A 253 14.49 -6.46 7.39
C VAL A 253 12.99 -6.14 7.40
N VAL A 254 12.23 -6.97 8.10
CA VAL A 254 10.87 -6.64 8.54
C VAL A 254 10.86 -6.52 10.05
N CYS A 255 10.40 -5.39 10.55
CA CYS A 255 10.15 -5.17 11.96
C CYS A 255 8.68 -5.40 12.27
N SER A 256 8.38 -6.08 13.38
CA SER A 256 7.01 -6.23 13.85
C SER A 256 6.80 -5.59 15.22
N PHE A 257 5.58 -5.09 15.44
CA PHE A 257 5.19 -4.36 16.64
C PHE A 257 3.82 -4.83 17.13
N ASP A 258 3.61 -4.79 18.43
CA ASP A 258 2.27 -4.88 19.02
C ASP A 258 1.55 -3.56 18.77
N SER A 259 0.43 -3.58 18.03
CA SER A 259 -0.32 -2.37 17.67
C SER A 259 -1.12 -1.78 18.82
N ASP A 260 -1.43 -2.56 19.85
CA ASP A 260 -2.15 -2.11 21.03
C ASP A 260 -1.19 -1.49 22.06
N ARG A 261 -0.08 -2.18 22.36
CA ARG A 261 0.92 -1.76 23.36
C ARG A 261 1.95 -0.80 22.82
N LEU A 262 2.11 -0.74 21.49
CA LEU A 262 3.12 0.06 20.79
C LEU A 262 4.56 -0.36 21.21
N GLU A 263 4.80 -1.66 21.28
CA GLU A 263 6.07 -2.27 21.65
C GLU A 263 6.65 -3.06 20.49
N PRO A 264 8.00 -3.03 20.30
CA PRO A 264 8.63 -3.89 19.30
C PRO A 264 8.53 -5.36 19.73
N LEU A 265 8.27 -6.24 18.77
CA LEU A 265 8.15 -7.68 18.98
C LEU A 265 9.39 -8.42 18.48
N GLU A 266 9.64 -8.35 17.17
CA GLU A 266 10.78 -9.01 16.54
C GLU A 266 11.22 -8.30 15.26
N THR A 267 12.42 -8.64 14.82
CA THR A 267 12.96 -8.24 13.52
C THR A 267 13.47 -9.48 12.79
N VAL A 268 12.99 -9.69 11.55
CA VAL A 268 13.44 -10.79 10.71
C VAL A 268 14.25 -10.26 9.53
N THR A 269 15.31 -10.97 9.17
CA THR A 269 16.15 -10.62 8.03
C THR A 269 15.47 -11.05 6.73
N THR A 270 15.52 -10.15 5.74
CA THR A 270 15.00 -10.35 4.40
C THR A 270 16.13 -10.10 3.38
N GLU A 271 15.83 -9.55 2.23
CA GLU A 271 16.80 -9.15 1.22
C GLU A 271 16.94 -7.63 1.22
N GLU A 272 18.14 -7.12 1.00
CA GLU A 272 18.35 -5.68 0.77
C GLU A 272 17.55 -5.20 -0.44
N GLY A 273 16.83 -4.10 -0.28
CA GLY A 273 15.87 -3.59 -1.26
C GLY A 273 14.46 -4.17 -1.15
N ALA A 274 14.23 -5.18 -0.31
CA ALA A 274 12.88 -5.73 -0.07
C ALA A 274 12.06 -4.80 0.80
N HIS A 275 11.25 -3.96 0.18
CA HIS A 275 10.44 -2.94 0.84
C HIS A 275 8.93 -3.16 0.66
N THR A 276 8.52 -4.14 -0.14
CA THR A 276 7.12 -4.46 -0.45
C THR A 276 6.66 -5.67 0.34
N LEU A 277 5.50 -5.55 0.99
CA LEU A 277 4.85 -6.61 1.75
C LEU A 277 3.48 -6.94 1.18
N GLY A 278 3.05 -8.20 1.35
CA GLY A 278 1.68 -8.63 1.22
C GLY A 278 1.31 -9.53 2.41
N TRP A 279 0.13 -9.34 2.98
CA TRP A 279 -0.36 -10.15 4.09
C TRP A 279 -1.51 -11.05 3.64
N ASP A 280 -1.34 -12.36 3.80
CA ASP A 280 -2.40 -13.37 3.62
C ASP A 280 -2.96 -13.75 5.00
N PRO A 281 -4.12 -13.21 5.40
CA PRO A 281 -4.68 -13.49 6.72
C PRO A 281 -5.18 -14.92 6.88
N ASP A 282 -5.63 -15.58 5.79
CA ASP A 282 -6.17 -16.93 5.86
C ASP A 282 -5.06 -17.97 6.03
N GLY A 283 -3.92 -17.77 5.37
CA GLY A 283 -2.71 -18.58 5.54
C GLY A 283 -1.82 -18.11 6.68
N ARG A 284 -2.10 -16.96 7.28
CA ARG A 284 -1.26 -16.27 8.28
C ARG A 284 0.18 -16.13 7.79
N CYS A 285 0.31 -15.72 6.54
CA CYS A 285 1.60 -15.62 5.86
C CYS A 285 1.90 -14.20 5.41
N LEU A 286 3.10 -13.73 5.78
CA LEU A 286 3.67 -12.49 5.28
C LEU A 286 4.56 -12.80 4.08
N TYR A 287 4.25 -12.18 2.95
CA TYR A 287 5.05 -12.23 1.74
C TYR A 287 5.93 -10.98 1.67
N VAL A 288 7.24 -11.17 1.54
CA VAL A 288 8.22 -10.08 1.42
C VAL A 288 8.83 -10.17 0.03
N PHE A 289 8.55 -9.20 -0.82
CA PHE A 289 8.98 -9.22 -2.21
C PHE A 289 10.43 -8.76 -2.35
N CYS A 290 11.26 -9.63 -2.93
CA CYS A 290 12.71 -9.53 -3.02
C CYS A 290 13.12 -9.18 -4.45
N PRO A 291 13.50 -7.92 -4.73
CA PRO A 291 13.77 -7.48 -6.10
C PRO A 291 15.01 -8.13 -6.72
N ALA A 292 16.09 -8.33 -5.97
CA ALA A 292 17.30 -8.94 -6.50
C ALA A 292 17.16 -10.44 -6.77
N SER A 293 16.45 -11.16 -5.89
CA SER A 293 16.16 -12.59 -6.04
C SER A 293 15.01 -12.86 -7.01
N ALA A 294 14.21 -11.85 -7.36
CA ALA A 294 13.00 -11.95 -8.17
C ALA A 294 12.02 -12.99 -7.61
N GLY A 295 11.40 -12.66 -6.49
CA GLY A 295 10.44 -13.53 -5.82
C GLY A 295 9.98 -13.00 -4.49
N ALA A 296 9.26 -13.83 -3.73
CA ALA A 296 8.77 -13.49 -2.41
C ALA A 296 9.27 -14.49 -1.36
N LEU A 297 9.93 -13.98 -0.32
CA LEU A 297 10.11 -14.73 0.93
C LEU A 297 8.75 -14.88 1.61
N VAL A 298 8.47 -16.06 2.13
CA VAL A 298 7.22 -16.34 2.85
C VAL A 298 7.53 -16.65 4.30
N PHE A 299 6.96 -15.86 5.18
CA PHE A 299 7.03 -16.05 6.62
C PHE A 299 5.65 -16.43 7.15
N GLU A 300 5.56 -17.48 7.94
CA GLU A 300 4.34 -17.92 8.61
C GLU A 300 4.37 -17.47 10.08
N GLU A 301 3.28 -16.89 10.54
CA GLU A 301 3.08 -16.62 11.95
C GLU A 301 2.69 -17.89 12.71
N ARG A 302 3.52 -18.31 13.66
CA ARG A 302 3.23 -19.42 14.55
C ARG A 302 2.96 -18.94 15.97
N ALA A 303 1.92 -19.55 16.55
CA ALA A 303 1.49 -19.30 17.93
C ALA A 303 2.58 -19.61 18.97
#